data_1c20770a3b1ee249d66c84494d898a6d
#
_entry.id   1c20770a3b1ee249d66c84494d898a6d
#
_cell.length_a   1.000
_cell.length_b   1.000
_cell.length_c   1.000
_cell.angle_alpha   90.00
_cell.angle_beta   90.00
_cell.angle_gamma   90.00
#
_symmetry.space_group_name_H-M   'P 1'
#
loop_
_entity.id
_entity.type
_entity.pdbx_description
1 polymer ?
#
loop_
_entity_poly.entity_id
_entity_poly.type
_entity_poly.pdbx_seq_one_letter_code
_entity_poly.pdbx_strand_id
1 'polypeptide(L)'
;GCHTRQIVKRMTPESRLILFELDSKFVGHLKKQFGNDNRVTVLQADALHLPETLQKLGYPRCDYIVSGLPFFLIDKDLKSRILARIAEAMDAETRLITYQVTTQLCDEDHLFELAGHEYCPLNIPPINVLTFRRSQTLTIAKV
;
A
#
# COMPACT_ATOMS: atom_id res chain seq x y z
N GLY A 1 9.64 -1.28 9.77
CA GLY A 1 8.94 -0.86 10.92
C GLY A 1 8.91 0.61 11.32
N CYS A 2 9.77 1.53 10.80
CA CYS A 2 9.72 2.92 11.24
C CYS A 2 8.46 3.65 10.75
N HIS A 3 8.06 3.45 9.50
CA HIS A 3 6.82 4.02 8.94
C HIS A 3 5.59 3.47 9.66
N THR A 4 5.52 2.16 9.86
CA THR A 4 4.43 1.51 10.61
C THR A 4 4.25 2.11 11.99
N ARG A 5 5.35 2.36 12.72
CA ARG A 5 5.31 2.99 14.05
C ARG A 5 4.70 4.38 14.01
N GLN A 6 4.99 5.17 12.97
CA GLN A 6 4.42 6.51 12.82
C GLN A 6 2.93 6.47 12.48
N ILE A 7 2.52 5.50 11.68
CA ILE A 7 1.10 5.26 11.38
C ILE A 7 0.35 4.90 12.66
N VAL A 8 0.81 3.88 13.39
CA VAL A 8 0.18 3.39 14.63
C VAL A 8 0.00 4.51 15.66
N LYS A 9 0.99 5.41 15.80
CA LYS A 9 0.89 6.56 16.71
C LYS A 9 -0.24 7.54 16.36
N ARG A 10 -0.68 7.57 15.11
CA ARG A 10 -1.71 8.50 14.62
C ARG A 10 -3.08 7.84 14.44
N MET A 11 -3.16 6.53 14.64
CA MET A 11 -4.40 5.78 14.53
C MET A 11 -5.36 6.11 15.68
N THR A 12 -6.64 6.22 15.36
CA THR A 12 -7.72 6.29 16.36
C THR A 12 -8.05 4.90 16.91
N PRO A 13 -8.83 4.78 17.99
CA PRO A 13 -9.26 3.48 18.51
C PRO A 13 -10.04 2.62 17.50
N GLU A 14 -10.76 3.27 16.57
CA GLU A 14 -11.58 2.63 15.53
C GLU A 14 -10.77 2.22 14.29
N SER A 15 -9.57 2.78 14.12
CA SER A 15 -8.70 2.47 12.99
C SER A 15 -8.27 0.99 13.02
N ARG A 16 -8.07 0.43 11.84
CA ARG A 16 -7.48 -0.91 11.67
C ARG A 16 -6.32 -0.82 10.70
N LEU A 17 -5.22 -1.48 11.03
CA LEU A 17 -4.02 -1.57 10.20
C LEU A 17 -3.73 -3.03 9.91
N ILE A 18 -3.70 -3.37 8.64
CA ILE A 18 -3.36 -4.72 8.17
C ILE A 18 -1.99 -4.63 7.50
N LEU A 19 -1.01 -5.33 8.04
CA LEU A 19 0.35 -5.36 7.53
C LEU A 19 0.55 -6.64 6.73
N PHE A 20 0.89 -6.48 5.45
CA PHE A 20 1.31 -7.54 4.56
C PHE A 20 2.83 -7.58 4.53
N GLU A 21 3.41 -8.71 4.84
CA GLU A 21 4.85 -8.95 4.77
C GLU A 21 5.09 -10.38 4.29
N LEU A 22 5.96 -10.54 3.32
CA LEU A 22 6.27 -11.84 2.72
C LEU A 22 7.34 -12.61 3.52
N ASP A 23 8.34 -11.89 4.03
CA ASP A 23 9.45 -12.48 4.77
C ASP A 23 9.04 -12.84 6.20
N SER A 24 9.15 -14.13 6.55
CA SER A 24 8.77 -14.65 7.87
C SER A 24 9.56 -14.03 9.03
N LYS A 25 10.81 -13.62 8.81
CA LYS A 25 11.63 -12.98 9.85
C LYS A 25 11.10 -11.59 10.14
N PHE A 26 10.74 -10.82 9.09
CA PHE A 26 10.12 -9.51 9.26
C PHE A 26 8.71 -9.62 9.86
N VAL A 27 7.93 -10.62 9.48
CA VAL A 27 6.65 -10.93 10.13
C VAL A 27 6.85 -11.14 11.63
N GLY A 28 7.85 -11.93 12.03
CA GLY A 28 8.18 -12.14 13.44
C GLY A 28 8.54 -10.85 14.18
N HIS A 29 9.29 -9.95 13.54
CA HIS A 29 9.62 -8.65 14.11
C HIS A 29 8.39 -7.74 14.27
N LEU A 30 7.54 -7.68 13.25
CA LEU A 30 6.31 -6.89 13.29
C LEU A 30 5.34 -7.39 14.35
N LYS A 31 5.19 -8.71 14.49
CA LYS A 31 4.37 -9.32 15.54
C LYS A 31 4.89 -9.02 16.94
N LYS A 32 6.21 -9.05 17.16
CA LYS A 32 6.81 -8.64 18.44
C LYS A 32 6.58 -7.17 18.77
N GLN A 33 6.60 -6.31 17.74
CA GLN A 33 6.49 -4.87 17.92
C GLN A 33 5.05 -4.39 18.07
N PHE A 34 4.10 -5.00 17.36
CA PHE A 34 2.72 -4.51 17.23
C PHE A 34 1.66 -5.53 17.64
N GLY A 35 2.03 -6.77 17.94
CA GLY A 35 1.07 -7.84 18.22
C GLY A 35 0.19 -7.65 19.45
N ASN A 36 0.56 -6.74 20.34
CA ASN A 36 -0.25 -6.37 21.52
C ASN A 36 -1.24 -5.22 21.23
N ASP A 37 -1.18 -4.61 20.04
CA ASP A 37 -2.12 -3.57 19.63
C ASP A 37 -3.27 -4.23 18.85
N ASN A 38 -4.46 -4.27 19.43
CA ASN A 38 -5.64 -4.90 18.85
C ASN A 38 -6.13 -4.24 17.55
N ARG A 39 -5.60 -3.07 17.20
CA ARG A 39 -5.87 -2.37 15.94
C ARG A 39 -4.98 -2.86 14.80
N VAL A 40 -3.92 -3.65 15.10
CA VAL A 40 -2.91 -4.06 14.13
C VAL A 40 -2.99 -5.57 13.87
N THR A 41 -3.13 -5.96 12.62
CA THR A 41 -3.06 -7.34 12.18
C THR A 41 -1.83 -7.53 11.30
N VAL A 42 -0.96 -8.47 11.66
CA VAL A 42 0.26 -8.78 10.90
C VAL A 42 0.08 -10.12 10.19
N LEU A 43 0.17 -10.11 8.87
CA LEU A 43 0.00 -11.27 8.01
C LEU A 43 1.30 -11.60 7.27
N GLN A 44 1.61 -12.89 7.20
CA GLN A 44 2.55 -13.37 6.21
C GLN A 44 1.78 -13.61 4.92
N ALA A 45 1.76 -12.63 4.02
CA ALA A 45 0.96 -12.67 2.82
C ALA A 45 1.63 -11.88 1.68
N ASP A 46 1.37 -12.33 0.46
CA ASP A 46 1.77 -11.65 -0.77
C ASP A 46 0.76 -10.56 -1.13
N ALA A 47 1.27 -9.40 -1.58
CA ALA A 47 0.46 -8.30 -2.07
C ALA A 47 -0.42 -8.69 -3.28
N LEU A 48 -0.06 -9.72 -4.03
CA LEU A 48 -0.87 -10.30 -5.11
C LEU A 48 -2.23 -10.82 -4.62
N HIS A 49 -2.37 -11.12 -3.33
CA HIS A 49 -3.60 -11.63 -2.73
C HIS A 49 -4.33 -10.57 -1.87
N LEU A 50 -4.00 -9.28 -2.09
CA LEU A 50 -4.55 -8.18 -1.29
C LEU A 50 -6.09 -8.16 -1.26
N PRO A 51 -6.83 -8.16 -2.40
CA PRO A 51 -8.29 -8.06 -2.38
C PRO A 51 -8.96 -9.23 -1.65
N GLU A 52 -8.55 -10.47 -1.94
CA GLU A 52 -9.11 -11.68 -1.32
C GLU A 52 -8.83 -11.72 0.18
N THR A 53 -7.65 -11.26 0.58
CA THR A 53 -7.28 -11.23 1.99
C THR A 53 -8.10 -10.21 2.76
N LEU A 54 -8.29 -9.01 2.21
CA LEU A 54 -9.16 -8.00 2.81
C LEU A 54 -10.59 -8.49 2.93
N GLN A 55 -11.12 -9.13 1.89
CA GLN A 55 -12.47 -9.70 1.91
C GLN A 55 -12.62 -10.77 2.98
N LYS A 56 -11.65 -11.70 3.10
CA LYS A 56 -11.65 -12.76 4.13
C LYS A 56 -11.60 -12.20 5.55
N LEU A 57 -10.95 -11.07 5.75
CA LEU A 57 -10.88 -10.39 7.04
C LEU A 57 -12.12 -9.53 7.35
N GLY A 58 -13.08 -9.44 6.42
CA GLY A 58 -14.29 -8.63 6.57
C GLY A 58 -14.08 -7.14 6.30
N TYR A 59 -13.00 -6.77 5.62
CA TYR A 59 -12.68 -5.39 5.23
C TYR A 59 -12.68 -5.24 3.70
N PRO A 60 -13.85 -5.27 3.03
CA PRO A 60 -13.92 -5.15 1.57
C PRO A 60 -13.49 -3.77 1.06
N ARG A 61 -13.35 -2.81 1.95
CA ARG A 61 -12.88 -1.43 1.69
C ARG A 61 -11.70 -1.09 2.58
N CYS A 62 -10.83 -0.23 2.04
CA CYS A 62 -9.75 0.40 2.81
C CYS A 62 -9.67 1.88 2.44
N ASP A 63 -9.38 2.75 3.40
CA ASP A 63 -9.23 4.18 3.17
C ASP A 63 -7.86 4.49 2.55
N TYR A 64 -6.84 3.74 2.98
CA TYR A 64 -5.46 3.91 2.55
C TYR A 64 -4.80 2.57 2.27
N ILE A 65 -4.02 2.53 1.18
CA ILE A 65 -3.02 1.49 0.93
C ILE A 65 -1.66 2.19 0.95
N VAL A 66 -0.77 1.75 1.84
CA VAL A 66 0.58 2.31 1.95
C VAL A 66 1.59 1.27 1.50
N SER A 67 2.33 1.56 0.44
CA SER A 67 3.30 0.64 -0.14
C SER A 67 4.72 1.19 -0.07
N GLY A 68 5.61 0.39 0.54
CA GLY A 68 7.06 0.59 0.53
C GLY A 68 7.79 -0.31 -0.46
N LEU A 69 7.08 -0.95 -1.37
CA LEU A 69 7.70 -1.80 -2.38
C LEU A 69 8.57 -0.94 -3.31
N PRO A 70 9.84 -1.30 -3.53
CA PRO A 70 10.72 -0.59 -4.44
C PRO A 70 10.38 -0.95 -5.89
N PHE A 71 9.31 -0.36 -6.42
CA PHE A 71 8.76 -0.71 -7.73
C PHE A 71 9.78 -0.58 -8.89
N PHE A 72 10.80 0.25 -8.72
CA PHE A 72 11.87 0.40 -9.71
C PHE A 72 12.83 -0.80 -9.78
N LEU A 73 12.83 -1.68 -8.76
CA LEU A 73 13.62 -2.92 -8.70
C LEU A 73 12.79 -4.17 -9.04
N ILE A 74 11.47 -4.04 -9.13
CA ILE A 74 10.58 -5.16 -9.37
C ILE A 74 10.47 -5.37 -10.89
N ASP A 75 10.50 -6.64 -11.31
CA ASP A 75 10.23 -7.02 -12.70
C ASP A 75 8.91 -6.42 -13.20
N LYS A 76 8.89 -6.00 -14.48
CA LYS A 76 7.76 -5.28 -15.07
C LYS A 76 6.45 -6.04 -14.97
N ASP A 77 6.46 -7.35 -15.25
CA ASP A 77 5.24 -8.16 -15.22
C ASP A 77 4.71 -8.33 -13.80
N LEU A 78 5.62 -8.59 -12.85
CA LEU A 78 5.25 -8.68 -11.43
C LEU A 78 4.75 -7.32 -10.91
N LYS A 79 5.40 -6.22 -11.26
CA LYS A 79 4.96 -4.86 -10.93
C LYS A 79 3.54 -4.61 -11.43
N SER A 80 3.28 -4.86 -12.71
CA SER A 80 1.94 -4.65 -13.31
C SER A 80 0.87 -5.49 -12.62
N ARG A 81 1.18 -6.73 -12.27
CA ARG A 81 0.26 -7.61 -11.52
C ARG A 81 -0.04 -7.07 -10.13
N ILE A 82 0.98 -6.66 -9.36
CA ILE A 82 0.79 -6.08 -8.03
C ILE A 82 -0.06 -4.81 -8.11
N LEU A 83 0.25 -3.91 -9.05
CA LEU A 83 -0.50 -2.67 -9.23
C LEU A 83 -1.96 -2.91 -9.63
N ALA A 84 -2.23 -3.90 -10.49
CA ALA A 84 -3.58 -4.31 -10.84
C ALA A 84 -4.37 -4.81 -9.60
N ARG A 85 -3.73 -5.60 -8.74
CA ARG A 85 -4.36 -6.07 -7.48
C ARG A 85 -4.60 -4.95 -6.49
N ILE A 86 -3.68 -3.99 -6.40
CA ILE A 86 -3.89 -2.78 -5.59
C ILE A 86 -5.09 -1.99 -6.13
N ALA A 87 -5.14 -1.73 -7.44
CA ALA A 87 -6.24 -1.01 -8.06
C ALA A 87 -7.59 -1.73 -7.86
N GLU A 88 -7.62 -3.06 -7.86
CA GLU A 88 -8.82 -3.85 -7.58
C GLU A 88 -9.32 -3.68 -6.13
N ALA A 89 -8.39 -3.54 -5.18
CA ALA A 89 -8.72 -3.31 -3.77
C ALA A 89 -9.14 -1.86 -3.47
N MET A 90 -8.98 -0.93 -4.43
CA MET A 90 -9.32 0.49 -4.27
C MET A 90 -10.71 0.80 -4.77
N ASP A 91 -11.39 1.69 -4.06
CA ASP A 91 -12.57 2.41 -4.54
C ASP A 91 -12.24 3.90 -4.83
N ALA A 92 -13.24 4.72 -5.13
CA ALA A 92 -13.05 6.14 -5.45
C ALA A 92 -12.44 6.95 -4.28
N GLU A 93 -12.72 6.55 -3.04
CA GLU A 93 -12.25 7.25 -1.83
C GLU A 93 -10.88 6.73 -1.35
N THR A 94 -10.48 5.53 -1.73
CA THR A 94 -9.20 4.95 -1.35
C THR A 94 -8.04 5.77 -1.91
N ARG A 95 -6.99 5.93 -1.10
CA ARG A 95 -5.72 6.55 -1.53
C ARG A 95 -4.59 5.53 -1.44
N LEU A 96 -3.85 5.38 -2.53
CA LEU A 96 -2.58 4.67 -2.56
C LEU A 96 -1.46 5.66 -2.26
N ILE A 97 -0.68 5.39 -1.22
CA ILE A 97 0.49 6.18 -0.85
C ILE A 97 1.73 5.30 -1.06
N THR A 98 2.66 5.77 -1.87
CA THR A 98 3.95 5.11 -2.08
C THR A 98 5.09 6.05 -1.70
N TYR A 99 6.18 5.48 -1.19
CA TYR A 99 7.42 6.22 -0.97
C TYR A 99 8.54 5.57 -1.77
N GLN A 100 9.06 6.32 -2.73
CA GLN A 100 9.96 5.85 -3.77
C GLN A 100 11.18 6.77 -3.92
N VAL A 101 12.32 6.19 -4.30
CA VAL A 101 13.50 6.96 -4.70
C VAL A 101 13.27 7.66 -6.05
N THR A 102 12.42 7.06 -6.90
CA THR A 102 12.08 7.56 -8.24
C THR A 102 10.59 7.91 -8.34
N THR A 103 10.22 8.62 -9.40
CA THR A 103 8.82 8.96 -9.75
C THR A 103 8.21 8.04 -10.80
N GLN A 104 8.88 6.95 -11.17
CA GLN A 104 8.48 6.06 -12.27
C GLN A 104 7.07 5.47 -12.15
N LEU A 105 6.49 5.45 -10.96
CA LEU A 105 5.11 4.98 -10.78
C LEU A 105 4.08 5.93 -11.40
N CYS A 106 4.46 7.19 -11.68
CA CYS A 106 3.60 8.15 -12.35
C CYS A 106 3.29 7.76 -13.82
N ASP A 107 4.07 6.84 -14.39
CA ASP A 107 3.90 6.37 -15.77
C ASP A 107 2.80 5.29 -15.91
N GLU A 108 2.24 4.83 -14.79
CA GLU A 108 1.13 3.84 -14.76
C GLU A 108 -0.25 4.55 -14.71
N ASP A 109 -0.42 5.57 -15.53
CA ASP A 109 -1.57 6.47 -15.57
C ASP A 109 -2.90 5.80 -15.92
N HIS A 110 -2.85 4.63 -16.58
CA HIS A 110 -4.06 3.86 -16.90
C HIS A 110 -4.76 3.24 -15.67
N LEU A 111 -4.04 2.99 -14.57
CA LEU A 111 -4.59 2.43 -13.34
C LEU A 111 -4.84 3.50 -12.27
N PHE A 112 -3.96 4.51 -12.22
CA PHE A 112 -3.92 5.49 -11.15
C PHE A 112 -3.78 6.91 -11.69
N GLU A 113 -4.37 7.84 -10.97
CA GLU A 113 -4.18 9.28 -11.17
C GLU A 113 -3.37 9.84 -10.00
N LEU A 114 -2.31 10.58 -10.30
CA LEU A 114 -1.52 11.25 -9.27
C LEU A 114 -2.35 12.35 -8.60
N ALA A 115 -2.56 12.23 -7.30
CA ALA A 115 -3.32 13.17 -6.49
C ALA A 115 -2.42 14.07 -5.62
N GLY A 116 -1.19 13.67 -5.36
CA GLY A 116 -0.23 14.44 -4.58
C GLY A 116 1.19 13.92 -4.71
N HIS A 117 2.15 14.83 -4.56
CA HIS A 117 3.58 14.53 -4.58
C HIS A 117 4.31 15.39 -3.56
N GLU A 118 5.06 14.76 -2.68
CA GLU A 118 5.95 15.41 -1.73
C GLU A 118 7.36 14.87 -1.91
N TYR A 119 8.34 15.78 -1.98
CA TYR A 119 9.75 15.41 -2.04
C TYR A 119 10.41 15.62 -0.68
N CYS A 120 11.05 14.57 -0.17
CA CYS A 120 11.72 14.55 1.12
C CYS A 120 13.25 14.51 0.95
N PRO A 121 13.92 15.67 0.80
CA PRO A 121 15.35 15.73 0.49
C PRO A 121 16.26 15.30 1.65
N LEU A 122 15.77 15.38 2.89
CA LEU A 122 16.56 15.05 4.08
C LEU A 122 16.65 13.54 4.35
N ASN A 123 15.95 12.71 3.61
CA ASN A 123 16.16 11.27 3.63
C ASN A 123 17.42 10.89 2.86
N ILE A 124 18.05 9.79 3.25
CA ILE A 124 19.24 9.26 2.58
C ILE A 124 18.96 7.80 2.16
N PRO A 125 18.73 7.53 0.87
CA PRO A 125 18.58 8.50 -0.23
C PRO A 125 17.30 9.35 -0.09
N PRO A 126 17.23 10.51 -0.78
CA PRO A 126 16.00 11.28 -0.86
C PRO A 126 14.85 10.46 -1.42
N ILE A 127 13.63 10.71 -0.94
CA ILE A 127 12.46 9.98 -1.38
C ILE A 127 11.34 10.91 -1.86
N ASN A 128 10.54 10.38 -2.75
CA ASN A 128 9.28 10.95 -3.19
C ASN A 128 8.13 10.20 -2.49
N VAL A 129 7.23 10.92 -1.87
CA VAL A 129 5.96 10.40 -1.37
C VAL A 129 4.90 10.74 -2.41
N LEU A 130 4.35 9.72 -3.05
CA LEU A 130 3.37 9.85 -4.11
C LEU A 130 2.03 9.36 -3.60
N THR A 131 1.00 10.18 -3.77
CA THR A 131 -0.39 9.82 -3.44
C THR A 131 -1.18 9.70 -4.71
N PHE A 132 -1.83 8.54 -4.88
CA PHE A 132 -2.65 8.23 -6.03
C PHE A 132 -4.09 7.94 -5.64
N ARG A 133 -5.01 8.20 -6.56
CA ARG A 133 -6.37 7.66 -6.57
C ARG A 133 -6.53 6.69 -7.74
N ARG A 134 -7.52 5.82 -7.65
CA ARG A 134 -7.86 4.92 -8.76
C ARG A 134 -8.35 5.74 -9.94
N SER A 135 -7.86 5.44 -11.15
CA SER A 135 -8.34 6.07 -12.38
C SER A 135 -9.80 5.72 -12.64
N GLN A 136 -10.62 6.74 -12.96
CA GLN A 136 -12.03 6.55 -13.28
C GLN A 136 -12.25 5.98 -14.67
N THR A 137 -11.25 6.05 -15.54
CA THR A 137 -11.33 5.60 -16.94
C THR A 137 -11.57 4.09 -17.06
N LEU A 138 -11.23 3.29 -16.03
CA LEU A 138 -11.45 1.84 -16.00
C LEU A 138 -12.90 1.42 -15.71
N THR A 139 -13.78 2.33 -15.34
CA THR A 139 -15.17 2.00 -14.98
C THR A 139 -16.05 1.79 -16.23
N ILE A 140 -15.61 2.21 -17.42
CA ILE A 140 -16.38 2.16 -18.68
C ILE A 140 -16.17 0.85 -19.46
N ALA A 141 -15.19 0.02 -19.09
CA ALA A 141 -14.84 -1.20 -19.83
C ALA A 141 -15.54 -2.48 -19.34
N LYS A 142 -16.58 -2.39 -18.51
CA LYS A 142 -17.45 -3.52 -18.15
C LYS A 142 -18.84 -3.30 -18.75
N VAL A 143 -18.92 -3.46 -20.05
CA VAL A 143 -20.18 -3.75 -20.74
C VAL A 143 -20.11 -5.18 -21.23
#